data_5604e010362b40b03911fbe609b0c60d
#
_entry.id   5604e010362b40b03911fbe609b0c60d
#
_cell.length_a   1.000
_cell.length_b   1.000
_cell.length_c   1.000
_cell.angle_alpha   90.00
_cell.angle_beta   90.00
_cell.angle_gamma   90.00
#
_symmetry.space_group_name_H-M   'P 1'
#
loop_
_entity.id
_entity.type
_entity.pdbx_description
1 polymer ?
#
loop_
_entity_poly.entity_id
_entity_poly.type
_entity_poly.pdbx_seq_one_letter_code
_entity_poly.pdbx_strand_id
1 'polypeptide(L)'
;MKQVVFAGCGFLGDTAAGLFFNAGWSVLGLCASEESAANLAGRPYPVMAVDISKPFSAPPEWLRPHLVIHCASSGKGGPEAYRAVYRDGLSHLISAFHPERVIFTASTSVYSQADGGWVTEESPTVPDRETGRILLEAEGIAIAAGGIVARLAGIYGPGRSVLLRKFRDGTALLEAGGHRWINQIHRDDAAAALLHLADPVNPSGIYNVCDDTPSTQAEVYKWIAGFYQRELPPVGPADMNRKRGWTSKRISNAKLRASGWKPVYPSYLAALPGL
;
A
#
# COMPACT_ATOMS: atom_id res chain seq x y z
N MET A 1 13.45 21.89 10.32
CA MET A 1 13.00 20.48 10.48
C MET A 1 12.24 20.11 9.21
N LYS A 2 12.47 18.91 8.64
CA LYS A 2 11.73 18.47 7.45
C LYS A 2 10.27 18.23 7.82
N GLN A 3 9.34 18.67 6.99
CA GLN A 3 7.89 18.52 7.18
C GLN A 3 7.32 17.46 6.24
N VAL A 4 6.44 16.60 6.76
CA VAL A 4 5.69 15.63 5.97
C VAL A 4 4.21 15.61 6.35
N VAL A 5 3.35 15.53 5.33
CA VAL A 5 1.90 15.38 5.51
C VAL A 5 1.50 13.97 5.06
N PHE A 6 0.82 13.24 5.94
CA PHE A 6 0.25 11.92 5.65
C PHE A 6 -1.26 12.03 5.40
N ALA A 7 -1.69 11.90 4.16
CA ALA A 7 -3.10 11.78 3.84
C ALA A 7 -3.56 10.33 3.98
N GLY A 8 -4.34 10.04 5.02
CA GLY A 8 -4.81 8.70 5.36
C GLY A 8 -3.98 8.00 6.42
N CYS A 9 -4.16 8.35 7.68
CA CYS A 9 -3.53 7.71 8.84
C CYS A 9 -4.26 6.43 9.27
N GLY A 10 -4.45 5.50 8.32
CA GLY A 10 -4.96 4.17 8.56
C GLY A 10 -3.85 3.16 8.84
N PHE A 11 -4.08 1.87 8.52
CA PHE A 11 -3.19 0.75 8.84
C PHE A 11 -1.72 0.94 8.43
N LEU A 12 -1.47 1.49 7.22
CA LEU A 12 -0.12 1.81 6.76
C LEU A 12 0.29 3.23 7.18
N GLY A 13 -0.58 4.20 6.92
CA GLY A 13 -0.22 5.61 7.07
C GLY A 13 0.11 6.02 8.51
N ASP A 14 -0.61 5.49 9.50
CA ASP A 14 -0.30 5.73 10.93
C ASP A 14 1.05 5.13 11.32
N THR A 15 1.34 3.90 10.88
CA THR A 15 2.65 3.27 11.13
C THR A 15 3.80 4.05 10.48
N ALA A 16 3.60 4.49 9.23
CA ALA A 16 4.61 5.27 8.51
C ALA A 16 4.81 6.66 9.15
N ALA A 17 3.71 7.34 9.52
CA ALA A 17 3.76 8.62 10.20
C ALA A 17 4.58 8.56 11.51
N GLY A 18 4.38 7.49 12.29
CA GLY A 18 5.18 7.22 13.49
C GLY A 18 6.67 7.02 13.20
N LEU A 19 7.01 6.29 12.13
CA LEU A 19 8.41 6.12 11.72
C LEU A 19 9.06 7.45 11.29
N PHE A 20 8.35 8.28 10.54
CA PHE A 20 8.84 9.61 10.15
C PHE A 20 9.04 10.52 11.36
N PHE A 21 8.09 10.51 12.31
CA PHE A 21 8.23 11.26 13.56
C PHE A 21 9.49 10.83 14.34
N ASN A 22 9.69 9.52 14.50
CA ASN A 22 10.86 8.98 15.18
C ASN A 22 12.18 9.27 14.44
N ALA A 23 12.11 9.46 13.12
CA ALA A 23 13.24 9.90 12.30
C ALA A 23 13.46 11.44 12.31
N GLY A 24 12.75 12.18 13.18
CA GLY A 24 12.94 13.62 13.40
C GLY A 24 12.21 14.52 12.39
N TRP A 25 11.19 13.99 11.67
CA TRP A 25 10.33 14.83 10.84
C TRP A 25 9.23 15.49 11.67
N SER A 26 8.83 16.70 11.29
CA SER A 26 7.57 17.29 11.69
C SER A 26 6.46 16.63 10.87
N VAL A 27 5.49 16.01 11.54
CA VAL A 27 4.44 15.21 10.88
C VAL A 27 3.08 15.85 11.07
N LEU A 28 2.28 15.90 10.02
CA LEU A 28 0.84 16.19 10.06
C LEU A 28 0.08 14.98 9.49
N GLY A 29 -0.82 14.40 10.27
CA GLY A 29 -1.74 13.36 9.83
C GLY A 29 -3.07 13.93 9.35
N LEU A 30 -3.62 13.41 8.26
CA LEU A 30 -4.97 13.71 7.78
C LEU A 30 -5.83 12.45 7.81
N CYS A 31 -7.02 12.55 8.37
CA CYS A 31 -8.05 11.51 8.39
C CYS A 31 -9.34 12.02 7.74
N ALA A 32 -10.15 11.14 7.17
CA ALA A 32 -11.34 11.53 6.44
C ALA A 32 -12.48 12.07 7.35
N SER A 33 -12.44 11.81 8.67
CA SER A 33 -13.48 12.22 9.61
C SER A 33 -12.92 12.61 10.97
N GLU A 34 -13.67 13.42 11.71
CA GLU A 34 -13.37 13.82 13.09
C GLU A 34 -13.24 12.61 14.03
N GLU A 35 -14.10 11.61 13.87
CA GLU A 35 -14.02 10.37 14.63
C GLU A 35 -12.68 9.66 14.42
N SER A 36 -12.23 9.54 13.16
CA SER A 36 -10.95 8.92 12.83
C SER A 36 -9.77 9.74 13.36
N ALA A 37 -9.85 11.06 13.34
CA ALA A 37 -8.82 11.92 13.90
C ALA A 37 -8.78 11.82 15.44
N ALA A 38 -9.93 11.80 16.09
CA ALA A 38 -10.04 11.65 17.54
C ALA A 38 -9.44 10.33 18.03
N ASN A 39 -9.61 9.24 17.30
CA ASN A 39 -8.99 7.95 17.61
C ASN A 39 -7.45 7.97 17.58
N LEU A 40 -6.85 9.00 16.98
CA LEU A 40 -5.40 9.22 16.90
C LEU A 40 -4.92 10.40 17.75
N ALA A 41 -5.75 10.98 18.61
CA ALA A 41 -5.41 12.13 19.45
C ALA A 41 -4.21 11.90 20.40
N GLY A 42 -3.89 10.62 20.71
CA GLY A 42 -2.72 10.25 21.51
C GLY A 42 -1.40 10.17 20.74
N ARG A 43 -1.37 10.50 19.45
CA ARG A 43 -0.13 10.50 18.65
C ARG A 43 0.75 11.71 19.02
N PRO A 44 2.09 11.59 18.94
CA PRO A 44 3.02 12.67 19.27
C PRO A 44 3.08 13.76 18.18
N TYR A 45 2.18 13.76 17.21
CA TYR A 45 2.04 14.73 16.13
C TYR A 45 0.57 15.07 15.89
N PRO A 46 0.27 16.25 15.34
CA PRO A 46 -1.10 16.67 15.06
C PRO A 46 -1.77 15.78 14.01
N VAL A 47 -3.04 15.50 14.23
CA VAL A 47 -3.93 14.80 13.28
C VAL A 47 -5.19 15.64 13.08
N MET A 48 -5.56 15.87 11.82
CA MET A 48 -6.71 16.67 11.42
C MET A 48 -7.72 15.85 10.62
N ALA A 49 -8.98 16.21 10.74
CA ALA A 49 -10.04 15.70 9.88
C ALA A 49 -10.07 16.50 8.57
N VAL A 50 -9.77 15.84 7.45
CA VAL A 50 -9.81 16.44 6.11
C VAL A 50 -10.33 15.40 5.12
N ASP A 51 -11.48 15.68 4.50
CA ASP A 51 -11.99 14.89 3.37
C ASP A 51 -11.28 15.30 2.08
N ILE A 52 -10.20 14.60 1.76
CA ILE A 52 -9.39 14.88 0.56
C ILE A 52 -10.15 14.67 -0.76
N SER A 53 -11.30 13.99 -0.74
CA SER A 53 -12.14 13.83 -1.94
C SER A 53 -12.75 15.16 -2.43
N LYS A 54 -12.64 16.21 -1.63
CA LYS A 54 -13.11 17.58 -1.91
C LYS A 54 -11.94 18.56 -1.83
N PRO A 55 -12.03 19.70 -2.56
CA PRO A 55 -11.09 20.79 -2.37
C PRO A 55 -11.07 21.30 -0.92
N PHE A 56 -9.90 21.60 -0.41
CA PHE A 56 -9.67 22.14 0.92
C PHE A 56 -8.47 23.09 0.93
N SER A 57 -8.29 23.84 2.01
CA SER A 57 -7.12 24.69 2.22
C SER A 57 -6.19 24.07 3.27
N ALA A 58 -4.90 24.07 3.00
CA ALA A 58 -3.90 23.65 3.96
C ALA A 58 -3.76 24.70 5.09
N PRO A 59 -3.45 24.25 6.33
CA PRO A 59 -3.06 25.20 7.38
C PRO A 59 -1.83 26.00 6.95
N PRO A 60 -1.75 27.31 7.24
CA PRO A 60 -0.66 28.17 6.77
C PRO A 60 0.74 27.68 7.12
N GLU A 61 0.91 27.09 8.31
CA GLU A 61 2.18 26.54 8.80
C GLU A 61 2.61 25.25 8.12
N TRP A 62 1.71 24.65 7.31
CA TRP A 62 1.93 23.44 6.53
C TRP A 62 1.96 23.69 5.01
N LEU A 63 2.02 24.94 4.59
CA LEU A 63 2.22 25.26 3.18
C LEU A 63 3.66 24.91 2.74
N ARG A 64 3.78 24.30 1.56
CA ARG A 64 5.05 23.83 0.98
C ARG A 64 5.84 22.88 1.87
N PRO A 65 5.21 21.80 2.38
CA PRO A 65 5.96 20.78 3.11
C PRO A 65 6.96 20.11 2.16
N HIS A 66 8.04 19.56 2.70
CA HIS A 66 9.03 18.81 1.93
C HIS A 66 8.38 17.58 1.26
N LEU A 67 7.36 17.00 1.89
CA LEU A 67 6.75 15.76 1.41
C LEU A 67 5.26 15.68 1.73
N VAL A 68 4.48 15.24 0.77
CA VAL A 68 3.11 14.74 0.99
C VAL A 68 3.08 13.26 0.61
N ILE A 69 2.57 12.41 1.51
CA ILE A 69 2.41 10.98 1.28
C ILE A 69 0.91 10.67 1.26
N HIS A 70 0.43 10.19 0.12
CA HIS A 70 -0.96 9.76 -0.04
C HIS A 70 -1.07 8.27 0.32
N CYS A 71 -1.59 7.97 1.52
CA CYS A 71 -1.90 6.63 2.02
C CYS A 71 -3.41 6.37 2.19
N ALA A 72 -4.27 7.33 1.80
CA ALA A 72 -5.71 7.18 1.93
C ALA A 72 -6.24 6.03 1.06
N SER A 73 -7.30 5.39 1.54
CA SER A 73 -7.94 4.26 0.87
C SER A 73 -9.44 4.52 0.68
N SER A 74 -9.96 4.21 -0.49
CA SER A 74 -11.41 4.27 -0.79
C SER A 74 -12.24 3.20 -0.04
N GLY A 75 -11.61 2.40 0.82
CA GLY A 75 -12.28 1.32 1.54
C GLY A 75 -12.91 0.28 0.61
N LYS A 76 -14.23 0.03 0.80
CA LYS A 76 -15.00 -0.90 -0.03
C LYS A 76 -15.64 -0.24 -1.27
N GLY A 77 -15.37 1.04 -1.54
CA GLY A 77 -15.99 1.80 -2.62
C GLY A 77 -15.67 1.27 -4.03
N GLY A 78 -16.53 1.60 -4.99
CA GLY A 78 -16.39 1.30 -6.41
C GLY A 78 -15.54 2.34 -7.17
N PRO A 79 -15.65 2.41 -8.52
CA PRO A 79 -14.87 3.34 -9.35
C PRO A 79 -14.98 4.80 -8.95
N GLU A 80 -16.17 5.29 -8.59
CA GLU A 80 -16.37 6.68 -8.16
C GLU A 80 -15.58 7.02 -6.89
N ALA A 81 -15.61 6.12 -5.89
CA ALA A 81 -14.82 6.31 -4.68
C ALA A 81 -13.31 6.22 -4.94
N TYR A 82 -12.89 5.39 -5.92
CA TYR A 82 -11.49 5.36 -6.38
C TYR A 82 -11.11 6.69 -7.03
N ARG A 83 -11.95 7.23 -7.89
CA ARG A 83 -11.73 8.52 -8.54
C ARG A 83 -11.61 9.64 -7.50
N ALA A 84 -12.59 9.73 -6.61
CA ALA A 84 -12.63 10.77 -5.58
C ALA A 84 -11.41 10.72 -4.64
N VAL A 85 -10.98 9.53 -4.20
CA VAL A 85 -9.91 9.42 -3.19
C VAL A 85 -8.53 9.42 -3.83
N TYR A 86 -8.31 8.64 -4.92
CA TYR A 86 -6.96 8.45 -5.46
C TYR A 86 -6.61 9.53 -6.47
N ARG A 87 -7.47 9.79 -7.47
CA ARG A 87 -7.18 10.75 -8.52
C ARG A 87 -7.40 12.19 -8.04
N ASP A 88 -8.63 12.48 -7.64
CA ASP A 88 -9.02 13.85 -7.26
C ASP A 88 -8.40 14.22 -5.90
N GLY A 89 -8.40 13.30 -4.94
CA GLY A 89 -7.77 13.51 -3.64
C GLY A 89 -6.27 13.80 -3.74
N LEU A 90 -5.54 13.12 -4.62
CA LEU A 90 -4.13 13.43 -4.87
C LEU A 90 -3.96 14.84 -5.48
N SER A 91 -4.81 15.19 -6.45
CA SER A 91 -4.80 16.54 -7.05
C SER A 91 -5.11 17.63 -6.02
N HIS A 92 -6.08 17.41 -5.15
CA HIS A 92 -6.43 18.34 -4.06
C HIS A 92 -5.28 18.52 -3.07
N LEU A 93 -4.60 17.43 -2.69
CA LEU A 93 -3.42 17.47 -1.81
C LEU A 93 -2.29 18.30 -2.42
N ILE A 94 -1.98 18.08 -3.70
CA ILE A 94 -0.95 18.83 -4.40
C ILE A 94 -1.33 20.32 -4.48
N SER A 95 -2.58 20.62 -4.82
CA SER A 95 -3.06 22.00 -4.94
C SER A 95 -3.15 22.72 -3.59
N ALA A 96 -3.51 22.04 -2.51
CA ALA A 96 -3.64 22.64 -1.19
C ALA A 96 -2.28 22.89 -0.52
N PHE A 97 -1.37 21.93 -0.59
CA PHE A 97 -0.09 21.98 0.13
C PHE A 97 1.08 22.53 -0.70
N HIS A 98 1.05 22.45 -2.04
CA HIS A 98 2.18 22.78 -2.92
C HIS A 98 3.50 22.13 -2.46
N PRO A 99 3.54 20.80 -2.24
CA PRO A 99 4.68 20.13 -1.66
C PRO A 99 5.91 20.15 -2.59
N GLU A 100 7.11 20.08 -2.02
CA GLU A 100 8.34 19.89 -2.81
C GLU A 100 8.34 18.52 -3.51
N ARG A 101 7.77 17.49 -2.86
CA ARG A 101 7.69 16.14 -3.39
C ARG A 101 6.42 15.42 -2.94
N VAL A 102 5.98 14.46 -3.74
CA VAL A 102 4.82 13.60 -3.44
C VAL A 102 5.25 12.14 -3.48
N ILE A 103 4.74 11.32 -2.56
CA ILE A 103 4.73 9.87 -2.67
C ILE A 103 3.28 9.40 -2.71
N PHE A 104 2.90 8.75 -3.80
CA PHE A 104 1.59 8.16 -3.97
C PHE A 104 1.66 6.65 -3.74
N THR A 105 0.91 6.13 -2.74
CA THR A 105 0.79 4.68 -2.54
C THR A 105 -0.25 4.12 -3.49
N ALA A 106 0.23 3.51 -4.57
CA ALA A 106 -0.58 2.82 -5.58
C ALA A 106 -0.71 1.31 -5.23
N SER A 107 -0.99 0.50 -6.22
CA SER A 107 -1.18 -0.94 -6.02
C SER A 107 -0.61 -1.75 -7.19
N THR A 108 0.03 -2.87 -6.90
CA THR A 108 0.43 -3.85 -7.93
C THR A 108 -0.75 -4.50 -8.66
N SER A 109 -2.00 -4.16 -8.31
CA SER A 109 -3.19 -4.58 -9.05
C SER A 109 -3.34 -3.92 -10.42
N VAL A 110 -2.54 -2.89 -10.74
CA VAL A 110 -2.46 -2.30 -12.09
C VAL A 110 -1.84 -3.25 -13.12
N TYR A 111 -1.10 -4.24 -12.67
CA TYR A 111 -0.58 -5.31 -13.51
C TYR A 111 -1.62 -6.41 -13.69
N SER A 112 -1.99 -6.73 -14.92
CA SER A 112 -3.04 -7.71 -15.26
C SER A 112 -2.52 -9.13 -15.55
N GLN A 113 -1.21 -9.34 -15.55
CA GLN A 113 -0.57 -10.62 -15.90
C GLN A 113 -1.12 -11.77 -15.04
N ALA A 114 -1.40 -12.90 -15.71
CA ALA A 114 -2.00 -14.10 -15.11
C ALA A 114 -1.25 -15.40 -15.43
N ASP A 115 -0.10 -15.30 -16.08
CA ASP A 115 0.72 -16.43 -16.57
C ASP A 115 1.78 -16.91 -15.55
N GLY A 116 1.85 -16.28 -14.38
CA GLY A 116 2.87 -16.57 -13.37
C GLY A 116 4.23 -15.95 -13.65
N GLY A 117 4.37 -15.15 -14.71
CA GLY A 117 5.61 -14.47 -15.09
C GLY A 117 6.09 -13.43 -14.07
N TRP A 118 7.34 -13.01 -14.19
CA TRP A 118 7.90 -11.89 -13.44
C TRP A 118 7.43 -10.55 -14.01
N VAL A 119 7.16 -9.62 -13.12
CA VAL A 119 6.69 -8.26 -13.43
C VAL A 119 7.58 -7.25 -12.73
N THR A 120 8.07 -6.28 -13.49
CA THR A 120 8.87 -5.14 -13.03
C THR A 120 8.09 -3.84 -13.21
N GLU A 121 8.68 -2.72 -12.87
CA GLU A 121 8.08 -1.40 -13.05
C GLU A 121 7.87 -1.03 -14.53
N GLU A 122 8.64 -1.62 -15.44
CA GLU A 122 8.54 -1.43 -16.90
C GLU A 122 7.52 -2.36 -17.56
N SER A 123 6.99 -3.34 -16.81
CA SER A 123 6.00 -4.28 -17.35
C SER A 123 4.70 -3.57 -17.73
N PRO A 124 4.02 -4.03 -18.80
CA PRO A 124 2.75 -3.43 -19.23
C PRO A 124 1.71 -3.40 -18.11
N THR A 125 1.05 -2.23 -17.99
CA THR A 125 -0.06 -2.00 -17.07
C THR A 125 -1.35 -1.80 -17.88
N VAL A 126 -2.08 -2.90 -18.12
CA VAL A 126 -3.34 -2.90 -18.88
C VAL A 126 -4.44 -3.48 -17.98
N PRO A 127 -4.88 -2.75 -16.95
CA PRO A 127 -5.86 -3.29 -16.01
C PRO A 127 -7.23 -3.43 -16.66
N ASP A 128 -7.85 -4.60 -16.49
CA ASP A 128 -9.20 -4.90 -17.00
C ASP A 128 -10.29 -4.10 -16.26
N ARG A 129 -10.04 -3.77 -15.00
CA ARG A 129 -10.98 -3.07 -14.13
C ARG A 129 -10.83 -1.57 -14.22
N GLU A 130 -11.95 -0.84 -14.20
CA GLU A 130 -11.96 0.63 -14.17
C GLU A 130 -11.18 1.18 -12.97
N THR A 131 -11.28 0.53 -11.81
CA THR A 131 -10.50 0.92 -10.62
C THR A 131 -8.99 0.88 -10.84
N GLY A 132 -8.50 -0.03 -11.67
CA GLY A 132 -7.09 -0.09 -12.07
C GLY A 132 -6.70 1.06 -12.99
N ARG A 133 -7.57 1.43 -13.95
CA ARG A 133 -7.34 2.59 -14.83
C ARG A 133 -7.29 3.90 -14.04
N ILE A 134 -8.18 4.07 -13.07
CA ILE A 134 -8.18 5.24 -12.19
C ILE A 134 -6.88 5.32 -11.36
N LEU A 135 -6.36 4.18 -10.89
CA LEU A 135 -5.05 4.19 -10.21
C LEU A 135 -3.93 4.64 -11.15
N LEU A 136 -3.93 4.23 -12.42
CA LEU A 136 -2.94 4.70 -13.40
C LEU A 136 -3.08 6.20 -13.69
N GLU A 137 -4.30 6.75 -13.73
CA GLU A 137 -4.52 8.19 -13.82
C GLU A 137 -3.87 8.92 -12.63
N ALA A 138 -4.07 8.41 -11.40
CA ALA A 138 -3.47 8.98 -10.20
C ALA A 138 -1.93 8.83 -10.19
N GLU A 139 -1.39 7.70 -10.66
CA GLU A 139 0.06 7.52 -10.86
C GLU A 139 0.62 8.59 -11.82
N GLY A 140 -0.09 8.86 -12.93
CA GLY A 140 0.28 9.90 -13.89
C GLY A 140 0.35 11.29 -13.25
N ILE A 141 -0.59 11.63 -12.35
CA ILE A 141 -0.58 12.90 -11.59
C ILE A 141 0.64 12.97 -10.68
N ALA A 142 0.95 11.89 -9.94
CA ALA A 142 2.12 11.85 -9.06
C ALA A 142 3.43 12.04 -9.84
N ILE A 143 3.57 11.36 -10.97
CA ILE A 143 4.76 11.45 -11.84
C ILE A 143 4.89 12.85 -12.46
N ALA A 144 3.78 13.43 -12.96
CA ALA A 144 3.77 14.79 -13.51
C ALA A 144 4.17 15.85 -12.47
N ALA A 145 3.90 15.61 -11.20
CA ALA A 145 4.35 16.44 -10.08
C ALA A 145 5.80 16.14 -9.62
N GLY A 146 6.58 15.36 -10.39
CA GLY A 146 7.95 14.98 -10.02
C GLY A 146 8.02 14.02 -8.83
N GLY A 147 6.93 13.33 -8.50
CA GLY A 147 6.81 12.47 -7.33
C GLY A 147 7.24 11.02 -7.54
N ILE A 148 6.99 10.22 -6.52
CA ILE A 148 7.19 8.76 -6.51
C ILE A 148 5.85 8.06 -6.44
N VAL A 149 5.73 6.96 -7.17
CA VAL A 149 4.65 5.98 -7.10
C VAL A 149 5.17 4.71 -6.43
N ALA A 150 4.64 4.40 -5.24
CA ALA A 150 4.92 3.16 -4.54
C ALA A 150 3.78 2.16 -4.83
N ARG A 151 3.98 1.24 -5.76
CA ARG A 151 3.02 0.16 -6.07
C ARG A 151 3.12 -0.92 -5.00
N LEU A 152 2.24 -0.84 -4.01
CA LEU A 152 2.21 -1.77 -2.88
C LEU A 152 1.58 -3.11 -3.28
N ALA A 153 2.22 -4.20 -2.87
CA ALA A 153 1.64 -5.53 -2.88
C ALA A 153 0.55 -5.69 -1.80
N GLY A 154 0.04 -6.90 -1.58
CA GLY A 154 -0.94 -7.16 -0.53
C GLY A 154 -0.38 -6.86 0.85
N ILE A 155 -0.83 -5.78 1.50
CA ILE A 155 -0.33 -5.38 2.81
C ILE A 155 -0.93 -6.27 3.89
N TYR A 156 -0.08 -6.81 4.73
CA TYR A 156 -0.46 -7.57 5.93
C TYR A 156 0.41 -7.14 7.14
N GLY A 157 0.05 -7.59 8.33
CA GLY A 157 0.80 -7.31 9.57
C GLY A 157 -0.05 -7.59 10.80
N PRO A 158 0.39 -7.21 12.00
CA PRO A 158 -0.33 -7.44 13.24
C PRO A 158 -1.80 -7.00 13.18
N GLY A 159 -2.71 -7.92 13.51
CA GLY A 159 -4.15 -7.69 13.48
C GLY A 159 -4.79 -7.65 12.08
N ARG A 160 -4.02 -7.75 11.01
CA ARG A 160 -4.53 -7.69 9.63
C ARG A 160 -3.79 -8.63 8.69
N SER A 161 -4.31 -9.84 8.55
CA SER A 161 -3.92 -10.77 7.50
C SER A 161 -5.16 -11.51 6.99
N VAL A 162 -5.53 -11.28 5.73
CA VAL A 162 -6.72 -11.90 5.13
C VAL A 162 -6.56 -13.42 5.04
N LEU A 163 -5.36 -13.90 4.68
CA LEU A 163 -5.08 -15.33 4.56
C LEU A 163 -5.17 -16.02 5.91
N LEU A 164 -4.50 -15.46 6.93
CA LEU A 164 -4.53 -16.00 8.28
C LEU A 164 -5.94 -15.99 8.88
N ARG A 165 -6.67 -14.88 8.70
CA ARG A 165 -8.06 -14.78 9.16
C ARG A 165 -8.93 -15.85 8.53
N LYS A 166 -8.93 -16.00 7.20
CA LYS A 166 -9.69 -17.04 6.52
C LYS A 166 -9.34 -18.45 7.03
N PHE A 167 -8.05 -18.69 7.29
CA PHE A 167 -7.59 -19.96 7.82
C PHE A 167 -8.14 -20.20 9.25
N ARG A 168 -8.05 -19.22 10.14
CA ARG A 168 -8.58 -19.29 11.50
C ARG A 168 -10.10 -19.50 11.52
N ASP A 169 -10.81 -18.79 10.63
CA ASP A 169 -12.28 -18.85 10.52
C ASP A 169 -12.77 -20.12 9.80
N GLY A 170 -11.88 -20.98 9.31
CA GLY A 170 -12.25 -22.19 8.56
C GLY A 170 -12.85 -21.91 7.16
N THR A 171 -12.71 -20.66 6.65
CA THR A 171 -13.26 -20.24 5.35
C THR A 171 -12.19 -20.19 4.24
N ALA A 172 -10.98 -20.62 4.54
CA ALA A 172 -9.91 -20.68 3.56
C ALA A 172 -10.14 -21.77 2.53
N LEU A 173 -9.80 -21.49 1.28
CA LEU A 173 -9.81 -22.47 0.18
C LEU A 173 -8.50 -22.36 -0.59
N LEU A 174 -7.97 -23.49 -1.06
CA LEU A 174 -6.94 -23.55 -2.09
C LEU A 174 -7.63 -23.33 -3.46
N GLU A 175 -7.72 -22.08 -3.87
CA GLU A 175 -8.42 -21.69 -5.10
C GLU A 175 -7.74 -22.28 -6.33
N ALA A 176 -8.46 -23.10 -7.11
CA ALA A 176 -7.90 -23.82 -8.26
C ALA A 176 -6.59 -24.57 -7.90
N GLY A 177 -6.56 -25.26 -6.76
CA GLY A 177 -5.39 -25.99 -6.29
C GLY A 177 -4.32 -25.12 -5.62
N GLY A 178 -4.55 -23.81 -5.49
CA GLY A 178 -3.64 -22.90 -4.79
C GLY A 178 -2.38 -22.50 -5.58
N HIS A 179 -2.34 -22.75 -6.89
CA HIS A 179 -1.16 -22.47 -7.74
C HIS A 179 -0.98 -20.99 -8.09
N ARG A 180 -1.94 -20.15 -7.71
CA ARG A 180 -1.88 -18.71 -7.97
C ARG A 180 -0.76 -18.06 -7.16
N TRP A 181 0.10 -17.30 -7.83
CA TRP A 181 1.11 -16.47 -7.18
C TRP A 181 0.47 -15.31 -6.40
N ILE A 182 0.95 -15.10 -5.18
CA ILE A 182 0.58 -14.01 -4.28
C ILE A 182 1.82 -13.19 -4.01
N ASN A 183 1.66 -11.87 -4.03
CA ASN A 183 2.70 -10.94 -3.65
C ASN A 183 2.23 -10.15 -2.44
N GLN A 184 3.07 -10.06 -1.45
CA GLN A 184 2.74 -9.45 -0.16
C GLN A 184 3.83 -8.48 0.29
N ILE A 185 3.50 -7.67 1.27
CA ILE A 185 4.44 -6.81 1.99
C ILE A 185 3.98 -6.67 3.43
N HIS A 186 4.88 -6.84 4.38
CA HIS A 186 4.57 -6.53 5.77
C HIS A 186 4.36 -5.02 5.95
N ARG A 187 3.39 -4.63 6.78
CA ARG A 187 3.05 -3.22 7.02
C ARG A 187 4.26 -2.38 7.41
N ASP A 188 5.08 -2.91 8.31
CA ASP A 188 6.24 -2.18 8.84
C ASP A 188 7.33 -2.03 7.77
N ASP A 189 7.50 -3.02 6.90
CA ASP A 189 8.40 -2.94 5.75
C ASP A 189 7.88 -1.97 4.68
N ALA A 190 6.57 -1.94 4.45
CA ALA A 190 5.97 -0.95 3.57
C ALA A 190 6.17 0.48 4.11
N ALA A 191 6.00 0.68 5.42
CA ALA A 191 6.25 1.96 6.07
C ALA A 191 7.74 2.36 5.99
N ALA A 192 8.66 1.41 6.21
CA ALA A 192 10.10 1.62 6.05
C ALA A 192 10.48 1.94 4.58
N ALA A 193 9.80 1.33 3.61
CA ALA A 193 10.01 1.66 2.20
C ALA A 193 9.59 3.10 1.88
N LEU A 194 8.49 3.60 2.44
CA LEU A 194 8.07 4.99 2.27
C LEU A 194 9.10 5.96 2.88
N LEU A 195 9.63 5.66 4.07
CA LEU A 195 10.67 6.48 4.70
C LEU A 195 11.97 6.46 3.87
N HIS A 196 12.38 5.29 3.38
CA HIS A 196 13.54 5.16 2.51
C HIS A 196 13.37 5.98 1.21
N LEU A 197 12.21 5.86 0.54
CA LEU A 197 11.91 6.59 -0.69
C LEU A 197 11.76 8.11 -0.48
N ALA A 198 11.54 8.58 0.74
CA ALA A 198 11.51 10.00 1.07
C ALA A 198 12.90 10.67 1.00
N ASP A 199 13.98 9.90 0.99
CA ASP A 199 15.32 10.45 0.80
C ASP A 199 15.46 11.01 -0.64
N PRO A 200 15.89 12.27 -0.81
CA PRO A 200 16.09 12.89 -2.11
C PRO A 200 17.07 12.16 -3.04
N VAL A 201 17.95 11.31 -2.51
CA VAL A 201 18.85 10.48 -3.31
C VAL A 201 18.07 9.49 -4.19
N ASN A 202 16.86 9.09 -3.78
CA ASN A 202 16.03 8.21 -4.57
C ASN A 202 15.33 9.00 -5.69
N PRO A 203 15.53 8.64 -6.98
CA PRO A 203 14.92 9.37 -8.09
C PRO A 203 13.40 9.23 -8.08
N SER A 204 12.73 10.23 -8.65
CA SER A 204 11.30 10.16 -8.96
C SER A 204 11.03 8.98 -9.90
N GLY A 205 9.81 8.44 -9.83
CA GLY A 205 9.42 7.31 -10.65
C GLY A 205 8.61 6.26 -9.90
N ILE A 206 8.48 5.09 -10.51
CA ILE A 206 7.67 3.99 -10.00
C ILE A 206 8.57 2.98 -9.28
N TYR A 207 8.10 2.47 -8.15
CA TYR A 207 8.76 1.42 -7.36
C TYR A 207 7.73 0.37 -6.94
N ASN A 208 8.03 -0.89 -7.20
CA ASN A 208 7.27 -2.01 -6.65
C ASN A 208 7.70 -2.25 -5.19
N VAL A 209 6.73 -2.26 -4.29
CA VAL A 209 6.94 -2.46 -2.86
C VAL A 209 6.31 -3.79 -2.46
N CYS A 210 7.11 -4.84 -2.45
CA CYS A 210 6.75 -6.18 -2.01
C CYS A 210 7.93 -6.83 -1.26
N ASP A 211 7.66 -7.93 -0.56
CA ASP A 211 8.70 -8.75 0.05
C ASP A 211 9.58 -9.45 -1.01
N ASP A 212 10.60 -10.18 -0.56
CA ASP A 212 11.56 -10.82 -1.46
C ASP A 212 11.06 -12.17 -2.00
N THR A 213 9.92 -12.68 -1.50
CA THR A 213 9.51 -14.07 -1.73
C THR A 213 8.07 -14.14 -2.26
N PRO A 214 7.82 -13.85 -3.54
CA PRO A 214 6.55 -14.19 -4.15
C PRO A 214 6.25 -15.66 -3.93
N SER A 215 5.06 -15.98 -3.40
CA SER A 215 4.71 -17.34 -3.03
C SER A 215 3.38 -17.74 -3.65
N THR A 216 3.17 -19.01 -3.90
CA THR A 216 1.85 -19.50 -4.27
C THR A 216 0.91 -19.50 -3.07
N GLN A 217 -0.39 -19.46 -3.33
CA GLN A 217 -1.39 -19.57 -2.27
C GLN A 217 -1.23 -20.85 -1.45
N ALA A 218 -0.90 -21.96 -2.12
CA ALA A 218 -0.67 -23.24 -1.46
C ALA A 218 0.54 -23.22 -0.53
N GLU A 219 1.65 -22.60 -0.93
CA GLU A 219 2.83 -22.43 -0.06
C GLU A 219 2.50 -21.62 1.18
N VAL A 220 1.82 -20.47 1.03
CA VAL A 220 1.43 -19.65 2.18
C VAL A 220 0.52 -20.42 3.13
N TYR A 221 -0.46 -21.19 2.64
CA TYR A 221 -1.31 -21.99 3.51
C TYR A 221 -0.58 -23.20 4.12
N LYS A 222 0.42 -23.78 3.44
CA LYS A 222 1.31 -24.79 4.05
C LYS A 222 2.07 -24.19 5.24
N TRP A 223 2.61 -22.99 5.12
CA TRP A 223 3.29 -22.32 6.24
C TRP A 223 2.34 -22.03 7.40
N ILE A 224 1.13 -21.51 7.13
CA ILE A 224 0.12 -21.23 8.15
C ILE A 224 -0.32 -22.55 8.84
N ALA A 225 -0.64 -23.59 8.06
CA ALA A 225 -1.09 -24.88 8.56
C ALA A 225 -0.01 -25.55 9.43
N GLY A 226 1.24 -25.55 8.99
CA GLY A 226 2.37 -26.06 9.76
C GLY A 226 2.59 -25.30 11.06
N PHE A 227 2.52 -23.96 11.04
CA PHE A 227 2.69 -23.13 12.23
C PHE A 227 1.59 -23.39 13.28
N TYR A 228 0.32 -23.55 12.84
CA TYR A 228 -0.81 -23.82 13.73
C TYR A 228 -1.09 -25.30 13.97
N GLN A 229 -0.29 -26.21 13.39
CA GLN A 229 -0.47 -27.68 13.47
C GLN A 229 -1.90 -28.10 13.11
N ARG A 230 -2.43 -27.54 12.00
CA ARG A 230 -3.77 -27.82 11.45
C ARG A 230 -3.67 -28.30 10.02
N GLU A 231 -4.74 -28.93 9.54
CA GLU A 231 -4.85 -29.39 8.16
C GLU A 231 -4.86 -28.22 7.16
N LEU A 232 -4.44 -28.52 5.93
CA LEU A 232 -4.54 -27.58 4.80
C LEU A 232 -5.99 -27.28 4.49
N PRO A 233 -6.30 -26.06 4.02
CA PRO A 233 -7.61 -25.76 3.50
C PRO A 233 -7.98 -26.68 2.32
N PRO A 234 -9.28 -27.01 2.14
CA PRO A 234 -9.73 -27.81 1.01
C PRO A 234 -9.55 -27.05 -0.31
N VAL A 235 -9.44 -27.80 -1.40
CA VAL A 235 -9.44 -27.23 -2.75
C VAL A 235 -10.84 -26.71 -3.08
N GLY A 236 -10.91 -25.55 -3.71
CA GLY A 236 -12.15 -24.92 -4.11
C GLY A 236 -12.04 -24.15 -5.43
N PRO A 237 -13.16 -23.64 -5.96
CA PRO A 237 -13.16 -22.87 -7.19
C PRO A 237 -12.40 -21.54 -7.04
N ALA A 238 -11.89 -21.02 -8.15
CA ALA A 238 -11.30 -19.70 -8.21
C ALA A 238 -12.38 -18.61 -8.05
N ASP A 239 -12.13 -17.61 -7.22
CA ASP A 239 -12.98 -16.42 -7.12
C ASP A 239 -12.64 -15.44 -8.25
N MET A 240 -13.37 -15.53 -9.36
CA MET A 240 -13.20 -14.63 -10.52
C MET A 240 -13.79 -13.22 -10.29
N ASN A 241 -14.64 -13.06 -9.26
CA ASN A 241 -15.31 -11.78 -8.96
C ASN A 241 -14.52 -10.88 -7.98
N ARG A 242 -13.26 -11.18 -7.75
CA ARG A 242 -12.40 -10.35 -6.88
C ARG A 242 -12.40 -8.89 -7.31
N LYS A 243 -12.50 -7.98 -6.34
CA LYS A 243 -12.49 -6.53 -6.56
C LYS A 243 -11.30 -6.07 -7.44
N ARG A 244 -10.14 -6.70 -7.31
CA ARG A 244 -8.90 -6.38 -8.05
C ARG A 244 -8.61 -7.31 -9.22
N GLY A 245 -9.59 -8.12 -9.65
CA GLY A 245 -9.44 -9.12 -10.70
C GLY A 245 -8.67 -10.36 -10.26
N TRP A 246 -8.66 -11.37 -11.15
CA TRP A 246 -7.84 -12.57 -11.00
C TRP A 246 -6.52 -12.35 -11.71
N THR A 247 -5.41 -12.39 -10.96
CA THR A 247 -4.06 -12.29 -11.51
C THR A 247 -3.16 -13.32 -10.84
N SER A 248 -2.16 -13.79 -11.59
CA SER A 248 -1.12 -14.70 -11.09
C SER A 248 0.21 -14.25 -11.69
N LYS A 249 1.05 -13.63 -10.89
CA LYS A 249 2.32 -13.03 -11.31
C LYS A 249 3.28 -12.95 -10.14
N ARG A 250 4.56 -12.81 -10.42
CA ARG A 250 5.60 -12.56 -9.43
C ARG A 250 6.08 -11.12 -9.57
N ILE A 251 5.91 -10.32 -8.53
CA ILE A 251 6.36 -8.92 -8.55
C ILE A 251 7.82 -8.85 -8.10
N SER A 252 8.64 -8.19 -8.91
CA SER A 252 10.03 -7.89 -8.57
C SER A 252 10.12 -6.59 -7.78
N ASN A 253 10.83 -6.61 -6.66
CA ASN A 253 11.23 -5.42 -5.90
C ASN A 253 12.69 -5.02 -6.17
N ALA A 254 13.30 -5.56 -7.22
CA ALA A 254 14.74 -5.42 -7.49
C ALA A 254 15.18 -3.95 -7.58
N LYS A 255 14.35 -3.06 -8.15
CA LYS A 255 14.62 -1.63 -8.23
C LYS A 255 14.70 -0.98 -6.84
N LEU A 256 13.74 -1.29 -5.97
CA LEU A 256 13.74 -0.79 -4.59
C LEU A 256 14.90 -1.39 -3.78
N ARG A 257 15.23 -2.67 -3.99
CA ARG A 257 16.40 -3.32 -3.37
C ARG A 257 17.72 -2.67 -3.81
N ALA A 258 17.83 -2.33 -5.09
CA ALA A 258 19.01 -1.66 -5.64
C ALA A 258 19.23 -0.26 -5.08
N SER A 259 18.17 0.43 -4.61
CA SER A 259 18.30 1.71 -3.91
C SER A 259 18.80 1.60 -2.46
N GLY A 260 18.98 0.36 -1.95
CA GLY A 260 19.50 0.09 -0.60
C GLY A 260 18.45 -0.33 0.43
N TRP A 261 17.15 -0.26 0.11
CA TRP A 261 16.11 -0.74 1.01
C TRP A 261 16.16 -2.27 1.18
N LYS A 262 15.85 -2.73 2.40
CA LYS A 262 15.79 -4.17 2.73
C LYS A 262 14.58 -4.43 3.62
N PRO A 263 13.74 -5.45 3.33
CA PRO A 263 12.66 -5.83 4.22
C PRO A 263 13.21 -6.54 5.46
N VAL A 264 12.59 -6.29 6.60
CA VAL A 264 12.81 -7.06 7.85
C VAL A 264 12.09 -8.41 7.74
N TYR A 265 10.97 -8.45 7.05
CA TYR A 265 10.17 -9.65 6.79
C TYR A 265 10.26 -10.03 5.30
N PRO A 266 11.32 -10.78 4.89
CA PRO A 266 11.56 -11.09 3.48
C PRO A 266 10.53 -12.07 2.89
N SER A 267 9.64 -12.63 3.71
CA SER A 267 8.54 -13.51 3.29
C SER A 267 7.40 -13.47 4.31
N TYR A 268 6.22 -13.95 3.87
CA TYR A 268 5.10 -14.16 4.78
C TYR A 268 5.43 -15.13 5.92
N LEU A 269 6.22 -16.19 5.61
CA LEU A 269 6.67 -17.15 6.62
C LEU A 269 7.48 -16.47 7.72
N ALA A 270 8.38 -15.58 7.37
CA ALA A 270 9.23 -14.87 8.34
C ALA A 270 8.41 -13.99 9.31
N ALA A 271 7.27 -13.46 8.85
CA ALA A 271 6.40 -12.61 9.64
C ALA A 271 5.34 -13.38 10.46
N LEU A 272 5.08 -14.64 10.11
CA LEU A 272 3.97 -15.42 10.67
C LEU A 272 3.94 -15.48 12.21
N PRO A 273 5.07 -15.61 12.94
CA PRO A 273 5.07 -15.61 14.39
C PRO A 273 4.56 -14.32 15.05
N GLY A 274 4.58 -13.20 14.33
CA GLY A 274 4.15 -11.87 14.82
C GLY A 274 2.74 -11.45 14.38
N LEU A 275 1.96 -12.34 13.73
CA LEU A 275 0.65 -12.03 13.15
C LEU A 275 -0.56 -12.35 14.05
#